data_0f90111d5d49b7e8cdc9d1f1af10ea83
#
_entry.id   0f90111d5d49b7e8cdc9d1f1af10ea83
#
_cell.length_a   1.000
_cell.length_b   1.000
_cell.length_c   1.000
_cell.angle_alpha   90.00
_cell.angle_beta   90.00
_cell.angle_gamma   90.00
#
_symmetry.space_group_name_H-M   'P 1'
#
loop_
_entity.id
_entity.type
_entity.pdbx_description
1 polymer ?
#
loop_
_entity_poly.entity_id
_entity_poly.type
_entity_poly.pdbx_seq_one_letter_code
_entity_poly.pdbx_strand_id
1 'polypeptide(L)'
;MNTREPGGVRETLRALFDAALAASDPARAIAGHLPLPVAGRTIVVGAGKASAAMACAFEKAWSGPLEGIVVTRHGHAVPCEHIEIVEAGHPVPDAAGEAAARRILELAGGLGPEDQLICLISGGGSALLALPAPGLTLADKQAVTRELLRCGATIGEINTVRKHLSAIKGGRLAAAAAPAKILTLAISDVPGDDPAVIASGPTVPDPTSFADARAVLAKYRIAEPPAVIAHLAAAEAETPKPGDPIFRGTRFELIASPQQALAAAAEAALARGIIPIVLSDRIEGEARDVALVHAAIALQVGAGQFRVGAGIVAPPAVLLSGGETTVTVRGSGRGGRNSEFLLALAAALGKTPGGAPEIAALACDTDGIDGTQDNAGAIVYPDTIERAAAQGIAIDEKLAQNDGYGFFAALGDLVVTGPTLTNVNDFRAILILPQSRAPKSRDG
;
A
#
# COMPACT_ATOMS: atom_id res chain seq x y z
N MET A 1 -10.75 -10.39 29.51
CA MET A 1 -10.00 -9.12 29.42
C MET A 1 -10.99 -7.97 29.44
N ASN A 2 -10.75 -6.93 30.23
CA ASN A 2 -11.68 -5.79 30.27
C ASN A 2 -11.39 -4.86 29.10
N THR A 3 -12.06 -5.07 27.96
CA THR A 3 -11.89 -4.29 26.72
C THR A 3 -12.33 -2.82 26.86
N ARG A 4 -12.74 -2.40 28.05
CA ARG A 4 -13.29 -1.04 28.33
C ARG A 4 -12.26 -0.07 28.89
N GLU A 5 -11.15 -0.57 29.45
CA GLU A 5 -10.09 0.32 29.91
C GLU A 5 -9.25 0.79 28.73
N PRO A 6 -8.73 2.04 28.73
CA PRO A 6 -7.90 2.55 27.63
C PRO A 6 -6.76 1.60 27.25
N GLY A 7 -6.18 0.89 28.20
CA GLY A 7 -5.18 -0.17 27.97
C GLY A 7 -5.73 -1.34 27.16
N GLY A 8 -6.93 -1.83 27.47
CA GLY A 8 -7.56 -2.94 26.77
C GLY A 8 -8.01 -2.57 25.35
N VAL A 9 -8.46 -1.33 25.14
CA VAL A 9 -8.80 -0.80 23.80
C VAL A 9 -7.56 -0.73 22.92
N ARG A 10 -6.48 -0.11 23.43
CA ARG A 10 -5.21 0.02 22.71
C ARG A 10 -4.65 -1.36 22.34
N GLU A 11 -4.61 -2.27 23.30
CA GLU A 11 -4.14 -3.65 23.09
C GLU A 11 -4.96 -4.37 22.01
N THR A 12 -6.29 -4.23 22.04
CA THR A 12 -7.18 -4.84 21.05
C THR A 12 -6.90 -4.31 19.65
N LEU A 13 -6.93 -2.98 19.47
CA LEU A 13 -6.69 -2.35 18.16
C LEU A 13 -5.29 -2.66 17.62
N ARG A 14 -4.27 -2.64 18.49
CA ARG A 14 -2.91 -3.03 18.12
C ARG A 14 -2.83 -4.50 17.71
N ALA A 15 -3.47 -5.41 18.42
CA ALA A 15 -3.47 -6.83 18.08
C ALA A 15 -4.13 -7.11 16.72
N LEU A 16 -5.16 -6.34 16.32
CA LEU A 16 -5.74 -6.43 14.99
C LEU A 16 -4.77 -5.95 13.91
N PHE A 17 -4.10 -4.84 14.15
CA PHE A 17 -3.08 -4.32 13.24
C PHE A 17 -1.87 -5.26 13.15
N ASP A 18 -1.39 -5.78 14.27
CA ASP A 18 -0.28 -6.72 14.31
C ASP A 18 -0.62 -8.04 13.58
N ALA A 19 -1.88 -8.49 13.63
CA ALA A 19 -2.35 -9.64 12.84
C ALA A 19 -2.32 -9.34 11.33
N ALA A 20 -2.73 -8.14 10.92
CA ALA A 20 -2.66 -7.70 9.53
C ALA A 20 -1.20 -7.63 9.03
N LEU A 21 -0.29 -7.07 9.82
CA LEU A 21 1.14 -7.03 9.51
C LEU A 21 1.73 -8.44 9.41
N ALA A 22 1.40 -9.33 10.35
CA ALA A 22 1.90 -10.70 10.36
C ALA A 22 1.44 -11.52 9.14
N ALA A 23 0.25 -11.24 8.60
CA ALA A 23 -0.25 -11.87 7.38
C ALA A 23 0.47 -11.36 6.12
N SER A 24 1.10 -10.20 6.21
CA SER A 24 1.85 -9.56 5.11
C SER A 24 3.36 -9.63 5.31
N ASP A 25 3.84 -10.35 6.32
CA ASP A 25 5.27 -10.52 6.62
C ASP A 25 5.96 -11.31 5.49
N PRO A 26 6.96 -10.73 4.80
CA PRO A 26 7.68 -11.39 3.74
C PRO A 26 8.29 -12.74 4.14
N ALA A 27 8.76 -12.88 5.39
CA ALA A 27 9.38 -14.13 5.86
C ALA A 27 8.37 -15.29 5.93
N ARG A 28 7.14 -14.99 6.28
CA ARG A 28 6.05 -15.98 6.30
C ARG A 28 5.50 -16.25 4.91
N ALA A 29 5.30 -15.19 4.13
CA ALA A 29 4.69 -15.27 2.82
C ALA A 29 5.58 -16.05 1.82
N ILE A 30 6.88 -15.81 1.80
CA ILE A 30 7.80 -16.44 0.84
C ILE A 30 7.98 -17.94 1.08
N ALA A 31 7.98 -18.41 2.32
CA ALA A 31 8.27 -19.82 2.66
C ALA A 31 7.38 -20.83 1.92
N GLY A 32 6.13 -20.47 1.62
CA GLY A 32 5.19 -21.32 0.88
C GLY A 32 5.28 -21.26 -0.64
N HIS A 33 6.12 -20.38 -1.20
CA HIS A 33 6.15 -20.04 -2.62
C HIS A 33 7.52 -20.25 -3.28
N LEU A 34 8.43 -20.97 -2.62
CA LEU A 34 9.74 -21.24 -3.19
C LEU A 34 9.62 -22.14 -4.43
N PRO A 35 10.30 -21.80 -5.54
CA PRO A 35 10.33 -22.67 -6.70
C PRO A 35 11.26 -23.88 -6.48
N LEU A 36 11.14 -24.87 -7.36
CA LEU A 36 12.14 -25.94 -7.39
C LEU A 36 13.46 -25.39 -7.96
N PRO A 37 14.63 -25.87 -7.43
CA PRO A 37 15.92 -25.55 -8.01
C PRO A 37 16.01 -25.96 -9.48
N VAL A 38 16.76 -25.18 -10.25
CA VAL A 38 17.06 -25.46 -11.68
C VAL A 38 18.51 -25.91 -11.85
N ALA A 39 18.86 -26.46 -13.01
CA ALA A 39 20.23 -26.88 -13.31
C ALA A 39 21.15 -25.67 -13.55
N GLY A 40 20.61 -24.57 -14.02
CA GLY A 40 21.32 -23.32 -14.30
C GLY A 40 21.34 -22.36 -13.10
N ARG A 41 21.52 -21.09 -13.41
CA ARG A 41 21.60 -20.01 -12.41
C ARG A 41 20.24 -19.64 -11.85
N THR A 42 20.20 -19.23 -10.58
CA THR A 42 19.06 -18.56 -9.96
C THR A 42 19.41 -17.09 -9.76
N ILE A 43 18.78 -16.22 -10.52
CA ILE A 43 18.96 -14.76 -10.42
C ILE A 43 17.75 -14.17 -9.71
N VAL A 44 18.01 -13.41 -8.65
CA VAL A 44 16.96 -12.71 -7.88
C VAL A 44 17.01 -11.22 -8.19
N VAL A 45 15.90 -10.68 -8.67
CA VAL A 45 15.74 -9.24 -8.92
C VAL A 45 14.48 -8.74 -8.25
N GLY A 46 14.35 -7.44 -8.07
CA GLY A 46 13.14 -6.90 -7.49
C GLY A 46 13.16 -5.41 -7.27
N ALA A 47 11.97 -4.86 -6.99
CA ALA A 47 11.83 -3.45 -6.63
C ALA A 47 10.56 -3.21 -5.80
N GLY A 48 10.69 -2.44 -4.74
CA GLY A 48 9.57 -2.03 -3.89
C GLY A 48 9.98 -1.78 -2.44
N LYS A 49 9.09 -1.21 -1.65
CA LYS A 49 9.32 -0.88 -0.23
C LYS A 49 9.60 -2.12 0.63
N ALA A 50 8.98 -3.26 0.32
CA ALA A 50 9.17 -4.53 1.01
C ALA A 50 10.20 -5.45 0.31
N SER A 51 10.67 -5.10 -0.90
CA SER A 51 11.45 -6.02 -1.74
C SER A 51 12.81 -6.40 -1.13
N ALA A 52 13.44 -5.55 -0.31
CA ALA A 52 14.65 -5.92 0.43
C ALA A 52 14.37 -6.99 1.51
N ALA A 53 13.28 -6.85 2.26
CA ALA A 53 12.86 -7.88 3.22
C ALA A 53 12.46 -9.19 2.53
N MET A 54 11.79 -9.09 1.36
CA MET A 54 11.49 -10.25 0.51
C MET A 54 12.77 -10.94 0.05
N ALA A 55 13.79 -10.18 -0.38
CA ALA A 55 15.07 -10.72 -0.80
C ALA A 55 15.77 -11.47 0.34
N CYS A 56 15.85 -10.86 1.52
CA CYS A 56 16.42 -11.49 2.70
C CYS A 56 15.67 -12.76 3.11
N ALA A 57 14.33 -12.73 3.05
CA ALA A 57 13.48 -13.90 3.35
C ALA A 57 13.67 -15.02 2.32
N PHE A 58 13.76 -14.67 1.03
CA PHE A 58 14.01 -15.63 -0.05
C PHE A 58 15.40 -16.27 0.10
N GLU A 59 16.44 -15.46 0.30
CA GLU A 59 17.81 -15.94 0.47
C GLU A 59 17.94 -16.91 1.65
N LYS A 60 17.33 -16.58 2.80
CA LYS A 60 17.36 -17.47 3.98
C LYS A 60 16.60 -18.78 3.79
N ALA A 61 15.57 -18.78 2.97
CA ALA A 61 14.75 -19.98 2.73
C ALA A 61 15.25 -20.83 1.55
N TRP A 62 16.11 -20.27 0.69
CA TRP A 62 16.62 -20.94 -0.50
C TRP A 62 17.85 -21.80 -0.20
N SER A 63 17.85 -23.03 -0.69
CA SER A 63 18.94 -23.99 -0.41
C SER A 63 20.03 -24.08 -1.51
N GLY A 64 19.84 -23.39 -2.63
CA GLY A 64 20.78 -23.42 -3.76
C GLY A 64 21.61 -22.14 -3.87
N PRO A 65 22.62 -22.11 -4.81
CA PRO A 65 23.30 -20.88 -5.12
C PRO A 65 22.34 -19.87 -5.76
N LEU A 66 22.51 -18.61 -5.42
CA LEU A 66 21.79 -17.48 -6.00
C LEU A 66 22.69 -16.24 -6.01
N GLU A 67 22.34 -15.31 -6.88
CA GLU A 67 22.88 -13.95 -6.90
C GLU A 67 21.79 -13.00 -7.39
N GLY A 68 21.96 -11.71 -7.18
CA GLY A 68 20.97 -10.77 -7.67
C GLY A 68 21.12 -9.35 -7.18
N ILE A 69 20.11 -8.54 -7.54
CA ILE A 69 20.04 -7.13 -7.16
C ILE A 69 18.57 -6.72 -6.96
N VAL A 70 18.29 -6.07 -5.83
CA VAL A 70 16.96 -5.60 -5.46
C VAL A 70 17.01 -4.13 -5.07
N VAL A 71 16.03 -3.36 -5.55
CA VAL A 71 15.92 -1.93 -5.29
C VAL A 71 14.84 -1.65 -4.25
N THR A 72 15.19 -0.90 -3.21
CA THR A 72 14.23 -0.45 -2.20
C THR A 72 14.34 1.07 -1.98
N ARG A 73 13.40 1.66 -1.24
CA ARG A 73 13.50 3.09 -0.88
C ARG A 73 14.54 3.29 0.23
N HIS A 74 15.07 4.51 0.32
CA HIS A 74 15.98 4.89 1.41
C HIS A 74 15.39 4.56 2.79
N GLY A 75 16.22 3.96 3.66
CA GLY A 75 15.84 3.56 5.01
C GLY A 75 15.09 2.23 5.12
N HIS A 76 14.93 1.48 4.00
CA HIS A 76 14.26 0.17 3.97
C HIS A 76 15.20 -0.98 3.58
N ALA A 77 16.50 -0.75 3.58
CA ALA A 77 17.47 -1.79 3.31
C ALA A 77 17.44 -2.88 4.39
N VAL A 78 17.51 -4.13 3.94
CA VAL A 78 17.72 -5.31 4.79
C VAL A 78 18.92 -6.03 4.20
N PRO A 79 20.01 -6.22 4.94
CA PRO A 79 21.23 -6.83 4.41
C PRO A 79 21.00 -8.28 3.99
N CYS A 80 21.54 -8.63 2.84
CA CYS A 80 21.61 -9.99 2.30
C CYS A 80 23.09 -10.37 2.09
N GLU A 81 23.40 -11.67 1.97
CA GLU A 81 24.77 -12.16 1.74
C GLU A 81 25.11 -12.22 0.24
N HIS A 82 24.13 -12.60 -0.59
CA HIS A 82 24.32 -12.85 -2.04
C HIS A 82 23.48 -11.94 -2.94
N ILE A 83 22.48 -11.25 -2.38
CA ILE A 83 21.64 -10.30 -3.11
C ILE A 83 22.05 -8.88 -2.74
N GLU A 84 22.51 -8.12 -3.72
CA GLU A 84 22.81 -6.69 -3.52
C GLU A 84 21.52 -5.89 -3.30
N ILE A 85 21.49 -5.10 -2.23
CA ILE A 85 20.36 -4.20 -1.94
C ILE A 85 20.77 -2.77 -2.28
N VAL A 86 20.05 -2.16 -3.22
CA VAL A 86 20.24 -0.77 -3.64
C VAL A 86 19.12 0.09 -3.09
N GLU A 87 19.48 1.18 -2.41
CA GLU A 87 18.50 2.18 -1.97
C GLU A 87 18.36 3.29 -3.02
N ALA A 88 17.12 3.68 -3.29
CA ALA A 88 16.79 4.67 -4.32
C ALA A 88 15.60 5.58 -3.92
N GLY A 89 15.41 6.64 -4.68
CA GLY A 89 14.38 7.65 -4.46
C GLY A 89 12.95 7.14 -4.68
N HIS A 90 12.09 7.44 -3.73
CA HIS A 90 10.64 7.17 -3.78
C HIS A 90 9.89 8.30 -3.02
N PRO A 91 8.80 8.87 -3.53
CA PRO A 91 8.06 8.50 -4.76
C PRO A 91 8.65 9.06 -6.06
N VAL A 92 9.66 9.93 -5.98
CA VAL A 92 10.32 10.50 -7.16
C VAL A 92 11.53 9.63 -7.50
N PRO A 93 11.58 9.01 -8.72
CA PRO A 93 12.72 8.23 -9.16
C PRO A 93 14.01 9.04 -9.21
N ASP A 94 15.15 8.39 -8.93
CA ASP A 94 16.48 8.98 -8.99
C ASP A 94 17.47 8.18 -9.85
N ALA A 95 18.71 8.66 -9.96
CA ALA A 95 19.76 8.04 -10.73
C ALA A 95 20.18 6.66 -10.17
N ALA A 96 20.08 6.45 -8.85
CA ALA A 96 20.42 5.16 -8.23
C ALA A 96 19.41 4.09 -8.68
N GLY A 97 18.12 4.41 -8.69
CA GLY A 97 17.06 3.53 -9.19
C GLY A 97 17.21 3.23 -10.69
N GLU A 98 17.58 4.23 -11.51
CA GLU A 98 17.84 4.02 -12.93
C GLU A 98 19.04 3.09 -13.17
N ALA A 99 20.16 3.31 -12.47
CA ALA A 99 21.36 2.48 -12.60
C ALA A 99 21.09 1.03 -12.16
N ALA A 100 20.38 0.84 -11.06
CA ALA A 100 20.00 -0.50 -10.60
C ALA A 100 19.04 -1.20 -11.57
N ALA A 101 18.05 -0.50 -12.11
CA ALA A 101 17.11 -1.06 -13.09
C ALA A 101 17.82 -1.47 -14.40
N ARG A 102 18.85 -0.75 -14.82
CA ARG A 102 19.71 -1.12 -15.96
C ARG A 102 20.44 -2.43 -15.69
N ARG A 103 21.07 -2.58 -14.54
CA ARG A 103 21.75 -3.80 -14.11
C ARG A 103 20.79 -4.98 -13.98
N ILE A 104 19.59 -4.76 -13.47
CA ILE A 104 18.54 -5.79 -13.42
C ILE A 104 18.21 -6.28 -14.84
N LEU A 105 18.05 -5.36 -15.79
CA LEU A 105 17.74 -5.73 -17.17
C LEU A 105 18.91 -6.48 -17.85
N GLU A 106 20.14 -6.09 -17.58
CA GLU A 106 21.37 -6.77 -18.05
C GLU A 106 21.48 -8.20 -17.49
N LEU A 107 21.27 -8.39 -16.19
CA LEU A 107 21.23 -9.71 -15.56
C LEU A 107 20.15 -10.61 -16.19
N ALA A 108 18.95 -10.08 -16.38
CA ALA A 108 17.85 -10.80 -17.02
C ALA A 108 18.19 -11.20 -18.46
N GLY A 109 18.78 -10.29 -19.25
CA GLY A 109 19.18 -10.55 -20.64
C GLY A 109 20.31 -11.58 -20.81
N GLY A 110 21.02 -11.90 -19.74
CA GLY A 110 22.08 -12.91 -19.73
C GLY A 110 21.60 -14.34 -19.39
N LEU A 111 20.29 -14.56 -19.24
CA LEU A 111 19.74 -15.85 -18.83
C LEU A 111 19.47 -16.78 -20.01
N GLY A 112 19.67 -18.08 -19.79
CA GLY A 112 19.39 -19.14 -20.74
C GLY A 112 18.20 -20.05 -20.32
N PRO A 113 17.87 -21.06 -21.11
CA PRO A 113 16.71 -21.92 -20.86
C PRO A 113 16.80 -22.76 -19.58
N GLU A 114 18.00 -23.02 -19.08
CA GLU A 114 18.23 -23.78 -17.83
C GLU A 114 18.25 -22.89 -16.60
N ASP A 115 18.24 -21.55 -16.79
CA ASP A 115 18.26 -20.56 -15.72
C ASP A 115 16.85 -20.21 -15.23
N GLN A 116 16.74 -19.58 -14.07
CA GLN A 116 15.50 -18.98 -13.59
C GLN A 116 15.72 -17.57 -13.06
N LEU A 117 14.71 -16.73 -13.27
CA LEU A 117 14.59 -15.39 -12.72
C LEU A 117 13.52 -15.39 -11.62
N ILE A 118 13.89 -14.97 -10.43
CA ILE A 118 12.96 -14.69 -9.31
C ILE A 118 12.79 -13.18 -9.25
N CYS A 119 11.56 -12.71 -9.40
CA CYS A 119 11.24 -11.28 -9.39
C CYS A 119 10.42 -10.94 -8.14
N LEU A 120 11.01 -10.18 -7.21
CA LEU A 120 10.41 -9.82 -5.92
C LEU A 120 9.86 -8.39 -5.98
N ILE A 121 8.54 -8.27 -6.09
CA ILE A 121 7.87 -6.99 -6.33
C ILE A 121 6.99 -6.60 -5.13
N SER A 122 7.02 -5.32 -4.78
CA SER A 122 6.12 -4.77 -3.78
C SER A 122 5.75 -3.32 -4.09
N GLY A 123 4.92 -2.73 -3.25
CA GLY A 123 4.50 -1.34 -3.35
C GLY A 123 5.64 -0.35 -3.54
N GLY A 124 5.41 0.69 -4.34
CA GLY A 124 6.43 1.66 -4.73
C GLY A 124 7.36 1.21 -5.86
N GLY A 125 7.30 -0.05 -6.30
CA GLY A 125 8.16 -0.60 -7.36
C GLY A 125 8.13 0.17 -8.67
N SER A 126 7.02 0.84 -8.99
CA SER A 126 6.93 1.69 -10.19
C SER A 126 7.91 2.86 -10.20
N ALA A 127 8.18 3.47 -9.06
CA ALA A 127 9.17 4.56 -8.95
C ALA A 127 10.60 4.01 -8.87
N LEU A 128 10.79 2.95 -8.11
CA LEU A 128 12.10 2.36 -7.85
C LEU A 128 12.68 1.64 -9.08
N LEU A 129 11.84 1.02 -9.92
CA LEU A 129 12.26 0.35 -11.16
C LEU A 129 12.13 1.31 -12.36
N ALA A 130 12.87 2.40 -12.34
CA ALA A 130 12.75 3.50 -13.29
C ALA A 130 13.83 3.45 -14.37
N LEU A 131 13.64 2.68 -15.44
CA LEU A 131 14.51 2.68 -16.60
C LEU A 131 13.80 3.32 -17.80
N PRO A 132 14.27 4.49 -18.32
CA PRO A 132 13.72 5.11 -19.51
C PRO A 132 13.89 4.22 -20.76
N ALA A 133 12.94 4.33 -21.69
CA ALA A 133 13.09 3.73 -23.03
C ALA A 133 14.27 4.39 -23.78
N PRO A 134 14.88 3.71 -24.77
CA PRO A 134 15.95 4.29 -25.56
C PRO A 134 15.56 5.66 -26.13
N GLY A 135 16.48 6.63 -26.05
CA GLY A 135 16.27 8.01 -26.51
C GLY A 135 15.52 8.92 -25.52
N LEU A 136 15.07 8.39 -24.38
CA LEU A 136 14.47 9.17 -23.30
C LEU A 136 15.39 9.27 -22.08
N THR A 137 15.22 10.33 -21.32
CA THR A 137 15.89 10.56 -20.04
C THR A 137 14.94 10.32 -18.85
N LEU A 138 15.50 10.15 -17.66
CA LEU A 138 14.70 10.11 -16.43
C LEU A 138 13.91 11.41 -16.22
N ALA A 139 14.51 12.55 -16.59
CA ALA A 139 13.85 13.86 -16.51
C ALA A 139 12.59 13.94 -17.40
N ASP A 140 12.64 13.38 -18.61
CA ASP A 140 11.46 13.31 -19.49
C ASP A 140 10.32 12.52 -18.86
N LYS A 141 10.62 11.37 -18.27
CA LYS A 141 9.63 10.55 -17.57
C LYS A 141 9.05 11.27 -16.36
N GLN A 142 9.89 11.94 -15.58
CA GLN A 142 9.44 12.71 -14.42
C GLN A 142 8.54 13.89 -14.86
N ALA A 143 8.89 14.59 -15.94
CA ALA A 143 8.12 15.71 -16.46
C ALA A 143 6.71 15.29 -16.88
N VAL A 144 6.57 14.28 -17.75
CA VAL A 144 5.27 13.80 -18.20
C VAL A 144 4.44 13.21 -17.05
N THR A 145 5.08 12.55 -16.09
CA THR A 145 4.37 12.02 -14.91
C THR A 145 3.79 13.13 -14.05
N ARG A 146 4.55 14.23 -13.81
CA ARG A 146 4.05 15.40 -13.08
C ARG A 146 2.86 16.04 -13.78
N GLU A 147 2.90 16.16 -15.11
CA GLU A 147 1.79 16.73 -15.88
C GLU A 147 0.52 15.85 -15.81
N LEU A 148 0.67 14.54 -15.93
CA LEU A 148 -0.45 13.60 -15.79
C LEU A 148 -1.10 13.68 -14.38
N LEU A 149 -0.29 13.72 -13.33
CA LEU A 149 -0.78 13.92 -11.96
C LEU A 149 -1.47 15.28 -11.80
N ARG A 150 -0.89 16.35 -12.32
CA ARG A 150 -1.46 17.71 -12.24
C ARG A 150 -2.80 17.83 -12.96
N CYS A 151 -2.98 17.08 -14.06
CA CYS A 151 -4.22 17.06 -14.83
C CYS A 151 -5.28 16.12 -14.27
N GLY A 152 -5.01 15.38 -13.20
CA GLY A 152 -5.95 14.44 -12.60
C GLY A 152 -6.15 13.16 -13.42
N ALA A 153 -5.13 12.72 -14.16
CA ALA A 153 -5.16 11.44 -14.85
C ALA A 153 -5.32 10.28 -13.86
N THR A 154 -6.10 9.28 -14.22
CA THR A 154 -6.26 8.08 -13.38
C THR A 154 -4.97 7.27 -13.34
N ILE A 155 -4.79 6.44 -12.29
CA ILE A 155 -3.60 5.59 -12.15
C ILE A 155 -3.43 4.63 -13.35
N GLY A 156 -4.51 4.13 -13.91
CA GLY A 156 -4.49 3.31 -15.12
C GLY A 156 -3.93 4.06 -16.33
N GLU A 157 -4.36 5.31 -16.54
CA GLU A 157 -3.86 6.17 -17.62
C GLU A 157 -2.38 6.53 -17.42
N ILE A 158 -2.00 6.88 -16.18
CA ILE A 158 -0.60 7.16 -15.83
C ILE A 158 0.27 5.92 -16.11
N ASN A 159 -0.17 4.73 -15.71
CA ASN A 159 0.58 3.49 -15.93
C ASN A 159 0.65 3.12 -17.42
N THR A 160 -0.41 3.37 -18.21
CA THR A 160 -0.38 3.20 -19.66
C THR A 160 0.76 3.99 -20.29
N VAL A 161 0.89 5.27 -19.95
CA VAL A 161 2.00 6.10 -20.44
C VAL A 161 3.35 5.62 -19.89
N ARG A 162 3.45 5.35 -18.58
CA ARG A 162 4.70 4.91 -17.92
C ARG A 162 5.29 3.64 -18.52
N LYS A 163 4.45 2.65 -18.89
CA LYS A 163 4.89 1.39 -19.52
C LYS A 163 5.54 1.66 -20.87
N HIS A 164 4.92 2.51 -21.69
CA HIS A 164 5.39 2.83 -23.05
C HIS A 164 6.60 3.78 -23.06
N LEU A 165 6.95 4.41 -21.93
CA LEU A 165 8.18 5.19 -21.76
C LEU A 165 9.28 4.44 -21.01
N SER A 166 9.19 3.11 -20.90
CA SER A 166 10.10 2.31 -20.08
C SER A 166 10.74 1.18 -20.86
N ALA A 167 12.01 0.92 -20.60
CA ALA A 167 12.73 -0.24 -21.13
C ALA A 167 12.53 -1.53 -20.31
N ILE A 168 11.84 -1.47 -19.13
CA ILE A 168 11.77 -2.62 -18.21
C ILE A 168 10.35 -2.98 -17.78
N LYS A 169 9.36 -2.06 -17.92
CA LYS A 169 7.97 -2.25 -17.51
C LYS A 169 7.12 -2.90 -18.62
N GLY A 170 5.85 -3.24 -18.30
CA GLY A 170 4.90 -3.78 -19.29
C GLY A 170 5.39 -5.06 -19.96
N GLY A 171 5.88 -6.02 -19.19
CA GLY A 171 6.38 -7.31 -19.70
C GLY A 171 7.79 -7.30 -20.27
N ARG A 172 8.46 -6.15 -20.35
CA ARG A 172 9.79 -6.06 -20.99
C ARG A 172 10.89 -6.76 -20.19
N LEU A 173 10.78 -6.81 -18.85
CA LEU A 173 11.70 -7.62 -18.04
C LEU A 173 11.56 -9.11 -18.34
N ALA A 174 10.32 -9.59 -18.51
CA ALA A 174 10.08 -10.97 -18.94
C ALA A 174 10.63 -11.24 -20.35
N ALA A 175 10.45 -10.30 -21.28
CA ALA A 175 11.01 -10.42 -22.62
C ALA A 175 12.53 -10.51 -22.62
N ALA A 176 13.20 -9.73 -21.77
CA ALA A 176 14.64 -9.76 -21.61
C ALA A 176 15.15 -11.09 -21.01
N ALA A 177 14.41 -11.66 -20.05
CA ALA A 177 14.78 -12.92 -19.39
C ALA A 177 14.42 -14.17 -20.23
N ALA A 178 13.58 -14.05 -21.27
CA ALA A 178 13.24 -15.20 -22.09
C ALA A 178 14.48 -15.78 -22.81
N PRO A 179 14.67 -17.12 -22.82
CA PRO A 179 13.70 -18.17 -22.53
C PRO A 179 13.76 -18.76 -21.10
N ALA A 180 14.40 -18.09 -20.15
CA ALA A 180 14.49 -18.57 -18.76
C ALA A 180 13.10 -18.68 -18.10
N LYS A 181 12.98 -19.53 -17.07
CA LYS A 181 11.78 -19.58 -16.23
C LYS A 181 11.69 -18.33 -15.37
N ILE A 182 10.49 -17.78 -15.20
CA ILE A 182 10.29 -16.59 -14.37
C ILE A 182 9.25 -16.91 -13.30
N LEU A 183 9.60 -16.63 -12.04
CA LEU A 183 8.65 -16.58 -10.93
C LEU A 183 8.65 -15.17 -10.35
N THR A 184 7.50 -14.52 -10.42
CA THR A 184 7.27 -13.25 -9.73
C THR A 184 6.50 -13.50 -8.45
N LEU A 185 7.05 -13.07 -7.32
CA LEU A 185 6.40 -13.04 -6.02
C LEU A 185 6.06 -11.57 -5.71
N ALA A 186 4.79 -11.29 -5.46
CA ALA A 186 4.33 -9.92 -5.25
C ALA A 186 3.62 -9.74 -3.90
N ILE A 187 3.95 -8.64 -3.22
CA ILE A 187 3.14 -8.05 -2.14
C ILE A 187 2.44 -6.84 -2.74
N SER A 188 1.11 -6.91 -2.81
CA SER A 188 0.32 -5.86 -3.47
C SER A 188 -0.08 -4.75 -2.51
N ASP A 189 0.06 -3.50 -2.99
CA ASP A 189 -0.55 -2.30 -2.43
C ASP A 189 -1.59 -1.69 -3.41
N VAL A 190 -1.95 -2.42 -4.46
CA VAL A 190 -2.83 -1.95 -5.52
C VAL A 190 -4.26 -2.41 -5.27
N PRO A 191 -5.26 -1.51 -5.27
CA PRO A 191 -6.66 -1.90 -5.22
C PRO A 191 -7.02 -2.87 -6.34
N GLY A 192 -7.45 -4.09 -5.96
CA GLY A 192 -7.81 -5.14 -6.92
C GLY A 192 -6.68 -6.04 -7.39
N ASP A 193 -5.47 -5.84 -6.90
CA ASP A 193 -4.32 -6.75 -7.06
C ASP A 193 -3.97 -7.08 -8.52
N ASP A 194 -4.23 -6.15 -9.47
CA ASP A 194 -3.94 -6.37 -10.89
C ASP A 194 -2.41 -6.45 -11.12
N PRO A 195 -1.87 -7.60 -11.55
CA PRO A 195 -0.44 -7.76 -11.82
C PRO A 195 0.13 -6.77 -12.84
N ALA A 196 -0.70 -6.29 -13.79
CA ALA A 196 -0.27 -5.31 -14.79
C ALA A 196 -0.14 -3.88 -14.23
N VAL A 197 -0.69 -3.63 -13.02
CA VAL A 197 -0.59 -2.36 -12.30
C VAL A 197 0.53 -2.39 -11.27
N ILE A 198 0.69 -3.52 -10.54
CA ILE A 198 1.75 -3.69 -9.53
C ILE A 198 3.12 -3.46 -10.18
N ALA A 199 3.88 -2.47 -9.69
CA ALA A 199 5.16 -1.99 -10.27
C ALA A 199 5.10 -1.70 -11.78
N SER A 200 3.91 -1.47 -12.35
CA SER A 200 3.64 -1.36 -13.81
C SER A 200 3.97 -2.63 -14.60
N GLY A 201 3.78 -3.81 -14.01
CA GLY A 201 3.80 -5.10 -14.66
C GLY A 201 5.09 -5.48 -15.39
N PRO A 202 6.28 -5.52 -14.75
CA PRO A 202 7.54 -5.78 -15.46
C PRO A 202 7.62 -7.18 -16.07
N THR A 203 6.92 -8.15 -15.49
CA THR A 203 6.99 -9.57 -15.87
C THR A 203 5.67 -10.15 -16.41
N VAL A 204 4.66 -9.31 -16.59
CA VAL A 204 3.35 -9.74 -17.12
C VAL A 204 2.99 -8.99 -18.39
N PRO A 205 2.13 -9.56 -19.27
CA PRO A 205 1.77 -8.92 -20.52
C PRO A 205 1.06 -7.57 -20.31
N ASP A 206 1.29 -6.66 -21.23
CA ASP A 206 0.63 -5.34 -21.23
C ASP A 206 -0.51 -5.30 -22.24
N PRO A 207 -1.78 -5.21 -21.82
CA PRO A 207 -2.90 -5.10 -22.74
C PRO A 207 -2.98 -3.75 -23.47
N THR A 208 -2.26 -2.71 -22.95
CA THR A 208 -2.29 -1.35 -23.53
C THR A 208 -1.26 -1.19 -24.66
N SER A 209 -1.40 -0.16 -25.47
CA SER A 209 -0.59 0.08 -26.66
C SER A 209 -0.02 1.49 -26.72
N PHE A 210 0.96 1.75 -27.59
CA PHE A 210 1.42 3.10 -27.90
C PHE A 210 0.26 4.02 -28.35
N ALA A 211 -0.77 3.48 -29.03
CA ALA A 211 -1.94 4.25 -29.40
C ALA A 211 -2.73 4.72 -28.18
N ASP A 212 -2.88 3.86 -27.17
CA ASP A 212 -3.55 4.20 -25.92
C ASP A 212 -2.74 5.25 -25.14
N ALA A 213 -1.42 5.11 -25.07
CA ALA A 213 -0.56 6.11 -24.44
C ALA A 213 -0.67 7.49 -25.11
N ARG A 214 -0.70 7.54 -26.45
CA ARG A 214 -0.94 8.79 -27.18
C ARG A 214 -2.34 9.36 -26.93
N ALA A 215 -3.36 8.51 -26.86
CA ALA A 215 -4.74 8.93 -26.57
C ALA A 215 -4.84 9.59 -25.18
N VAL A 216 -4.13 9.03 -24.17
CA VAL A 216 -4.05 9.64 -22.84
C VAL A 216 -3.42 11.02 -22.89
N LEU A 217 -2.26 11.19 -23.56
CA LEU A 217 -1.62 12.51 -23.68
C LEU A 217 -2.52 13.52 -24.42
N ALA A 218 -3.18 13.08 -25.49
CA ALA A 218 -4.12 13.92 -26.26
C ALA A 218 -5.33 14.35 -25.41
N LYS A 219 -5.92 13.45 -24.60
CA LYS A 219 -7.03 13.73 -23.68
C LYS A 219 -6.68 14.88 -22.74
N TYR A 220 -5.47 14.89 -22.19
CA TYR A 220 -5.01 15.88 -21.23
C TYR A 220 -4.22 17.04 -21.87
N ARG A 221 -4.13 17.08 -23.22
CA ARG A 221 -3.42 18.10 -24.00
C ARG A 221 -1.95 18.26 -23.58
N ILE A 222 -1.28 17.15 -23.29
CA ILE A 222 0.14 17.13 -22.93
C ILE A 222 0.95 17.03 -24.21
N ALA A 223 1.75 18.06 -24.51
CA ALA A 223 2.59 18.16 -25.69
C ALA A 223 4.10 18.20 -25.38
N GLU A 224 4.47 18.15 -24.12
CA GLU A 224 5.85 18.22 -23.62
C GLU A 224 6.16 17.06 -22.68
N PRO A 225 7.39 16.53 -22.61
CA PRO A 225 8.55 16.92 -23.44
C PRO A 225 8.47 16.41 -24.90
N PRO A 226 9.12 17.12 -25.88
CA PRO A 226 9.09 16.71 -27.29
C PRO A 226 9.64 15.29 -27.53
N ALA A 227 10.66 14.88 -26.76
CA ALA A 227 11.24 13.54 -26.85
C ALA A 227 10.21 12.44 -26.55
N VAL A 228 9.33 12.65 -25.55
CA VAL A 228 8.23 11.74 -25.20
C VAL A 228 7.23 11.65 -26.35
N ILE A 229 6.83 12.78 -26.93
CA ILE A 229 5.89 12.82 -28.06
C ILE A 229 6.46 12.08 -29.27
N ALA A 230 7.73 12.34 -29.61
CA ALA A 230 8.43 11.68 -30.72
C ALA A 230 8.54 10.16 -30.47
N HIS A 231 8.92 9.74 -29.28
CA HIS A 231 9.03 8.32 -28.92
C HIS A 231 7.69 7.60 -29.05
N LEU A 232 6.60 8.15 -28.51
CA LEU A 232 5.27 7.55 -28.61
C LEU A 232 4.72 7.58 -30.04
N ALA A 233 5.11 8.56 -30.86
CA ALA A 233 4.73 8.64 -32.27
C ALA A 233 5.47 7.61 -33.12
N ALA A 234 6.76 7.38 -32.86
CA ALA A 234 7.56 6.37 -33.54
C ALA A 234 7.03 4.95 -33.29
N ALA A 235 6.49 4.71 -32.09
CA ALA A 235 5.85 3.45 -31.68
C ALA A 235 6.70 2.20 -31.97
N GLU A 236 8.02 2.34 -31.87
CA GLU A 236 8.97 1.24 -32.05
C GLU A 236 8.97 0.32 -30.85
N ALA A 237 9.10 -0.98 -31.07
CA ALA A 237 9.18 -2.01 -30.03
C ALA A 237 8.02 -1.95 -29.02
N GLU A 238 6.82 -2.29 -29.46
CA GLU A 238 5.62 -2.40 -28.62
C GLU A 238 5.86 -3.29 -27.38
N THR A 239 5.13 -3.02 -26.29
CA THR A 239 5.16 -3.90 -25.11
C THR A 239 4.66 -5.30 -25.43
N PRO A 240 5.22 -6.37 -24.83
CA PRO A 240 4.73 -7.73 -25.02
C PRO A 240 3.24 -7.87 -24.64
N LYS A 241 2.47 -8.54 -25.49
CA LYS A 241 1.02 -8.61 -25.40
C LYS A 241 0.52 -9.92 -24.78
N PRO A 242 -0.73 -9.95 -24.30
CA PRO A 242 -1.38 -11.21 -23.92
C PRO A 242 -1.32 -12.25 -25.05
N GLY A 243 -0.85 -13.46 -24.70
CA GLY A 243 -0.66 -14.55 -25.66
C GLY A 243 0.72 -14.63 -26.32
N ASP A 244 1.61 -13.67 -26.04
CA ASP A 244 2.99 -13.73 -26.53
C ASP A 244 3.70 -14.96 -25.96
N PRO A 245 4.39 -15.76 -26.81
CA PRO A 245 5.12 -16.95 -26.38
C PRO A 245 6.18 -16.73 -25.31
N ILE A 246 6.70 -15.53 -25.15
CA ILE A 246 7.71 -15.21 -24.11
C ILE A 246 7.21 -15.47 -22.68
N PHE A 247 5.89 -15.45 -22.47
CA PHE A 247 5.30 -15.68 -21.13
C PHE A 247 5.06 -17.16 -20.81
N ARG A 248 5.40 -18.12 -21.68
CA ARG A 248 5.14 -19.57 -21.44
C ARG A 248 5.80 -20.13 -20.18
N GLY A 249 6.93 -19.59 -19.75
CA GLY A 249 7.65 -19.98 -18.54
C GLY A 249 7.44 -19.05 -17.36
N THR A 250 6.54 -18.08 -17.47
CA THR A 250 6.32 -17.04 -16.47
C THR A 250 5.16 -17.40 -15.54
N ARG A 251 5.40 -17.34 -14.24
CA ARG A 251 4.40 -17.45 -13.17
C ARG A 251 4.39 -16.17 -12.35
N PHE A 252 3.22 -15.70 -11.98
CA PHE A 252 3.01 -14.58 -11.07
C PHE A 252 2.19 -15.08 -9.88
N GLU A 253 2.69 -14.86 -8.67
CA GLU A 253 2.05 -15.27 -7.43
C GLU A 253 1.94 -14.07 -6.49
N LEU A 254 0.72 -13.78 -6.07
CA LEU A 254 0.43 -12.81 -5.04
C LEU A 254 0.60 -13.49 -3.68
N ILE A 255 1.63 -13.09 -2.94
CA ILE A 255 1.98 -13.72 -1.65
C ILE A 255 1.45 -12.97 -0.44
N ALA A 256 1.11 -11.68 -0.59
CA ALA A 256 0.39 -10.88 0.40
C ALA A 256 -0.42 -9.78 -0.28
N SER A 257 -1.59 -9.46 0.30
CA SER A 257 -2.49 -8.43 -0.20
C SER A 257 -3.25 -7.74 0.93
N PRO A 258 -3.84 -6.55 0.68
CA PRO A 258 -4.71 -5.88 1.65
C PRO A 258 -5.87 -6.75 2.12
N GLN A 259 -6.48 -7.52 1.23
CA GLN A 259 -7.59 -8.44 1.56
C GLN A 259 -7.16 -9.53 2.54
N GLN A 260 -5.97 -10.13 2.37
CA GLN A 260 -5.44 -11.14 3.30
C GLN A 260 -5.13 -10.53 4.67
N ALA A 261 -4.59 -9.30 4.71
CA ALA A 261 -4.35 -8.57 5.95
C ALA A 261 -5.65 -8.28 6.72
N LEU A 262 -6.69 -7.83 6.03
CA LEU A 262 -8.01 -7.61 6.64
C LEU A 262 -8.66 -8.91 7.12
N ALA A 263 -8.50 -10.02 6.39
CA ALA A 263 -9.00 -11.33 6.80
C ALA A 263 -8.32 -11.81 8.09
N ALA A 264 -7.00 -11.66 8.20
CA ALA A 264 -6.26 -12.01 9.42
C ALA A 264 -6.69 -11.17 10.63
N ALA A 265 -6.93 -9.86 10.42
CA ALA A 265 -7.47 -8.99 11.46
C ALA A 265 -8.90 -9.40 11.87
N ALA A 266 -9.73 -9.81 10.92
CA ALA A 266 -11.08 -10.32 11.20
C ALA A 266 -11.07 -11.60 12.04
N GLU A 267 -10.18 -12.54 11.73
CA GLU A 267 -9.96 -13.75 12.55
C GLU A 267 -9.50 -13.41 13.97
N ALA A 268 -8.55 -12.46 14.07
CA ALA A 268 -8.07 -11.97 15.37
C ALA A 268 -9.16 -11.28 16.20
N ALA A 269 -10.12 -10.60 15.56
CA ALA A 269 -11.31 -10.02 16.19
C ALA A 269 -12.27 -11.10 16.69
N LEU A 270 -12.59 -12.10 15.85
CA LEU A 270 -13.44 -13.24 16.22
C LEU A 270 -12.89 -14.01 17.43
N ALA A 271 -11.57 -14.24 17.45
CA ALA A 271 -10.91 -14.90 18.58
C ALA A 271 -11.05 -14.12 19.90
N ARG A 272 -11.37 -12.81 19.84
CA ARG A 272 -11.63 -11.93 20.99
C ARG A 272 -13.11 -11.72 21.28
N GLY A 273 -14.00 -12.43 20.57
CA GLY A 273 -15.45 -12.27 20.71
C GLY A 273 -16.00 -10.96 20.13
N ILE A 274 -15.26 -10.33 19.19
CA ILE A 274 -15.64 -9.10 18.51
C ILE A 274 -16.12 -9.47 17.11
N ILE A 275 -17.29 -8.97 16.70
CA ILE A 275 -17.87 -9.25 15.38
C ILE A 275 -17.16 -8.37 14.33
N PRO A 276 -16.40 -8.95 13.39
CA PRO A 276 -15.77 -8.15 12.33
C PRO A 276 -16.75 -7.86 11.19
N ILE A 277 -16.70 -6.63 10.69
CA ILE A 277 -17.38 -6.17 9.49
C ILE A 277 -16.30 -5.66 8.54
N VAL A 278 -15.89 -6.49 7.58
CA VAL A 278 -14.93 -6.08 6.55
C VAL A 278 -15.67 -5.30 5.48
N LEU A 279 -15.36 -4.02 5.35
CA LEU A 279 -16.03 -3.13 4.40
C LEU A 279 -15.44 -3.28 2.99
N SER A 280 -14.14 -3.06 2.85
CA SER A 280 -13.40 -3.20 1.59
C SER A 280 -11.91 -3.00 1.83
N ASP A 281 -11.11 -3.56 0.94
CA ASP A 281 -9.66 -3.35 0.77
C ASP A 281 -9.33 -2.26 -0.28
N ARG A 282 -10.36 -1.62 -0.89
CA ARG A 282 -10.24 -0.74 -2.07
C ARG A 282 -10.82 0.65 -1.83
N ILE A 283 -10.78 1.14 -0.60
CA ILE A 283 -11.36 2.44 -0.28
C ILE A 283 -10.37 3.54 -0.64
N GLU A 284 -10.74 4.34 -1.63
CA GLU A 284 -10.01 5.50 -2.14
C GLU A 284 -10.81 6.79 -1.92
N GLY A 285 -10.19 7.93 -2.16
CA GLY A 285 -10.80 9.25 -2.06
C GLY A 285 -10.22 10.10 -0.94
N GLU A 286 -10.83 11.27 -0.68
CA GLU A 286 -10.37 12.19 0.35
C GLU A 286 -10.56 11.60 1.75
N ALA A 287 -9.50 11.55 2.55
CA ALA A 287 -9.48 10.91 3.87
C ALA A 287 -10.60 11.43 4.79
N ARG A 288 -10.91 12.74 4.74
CA ARG A 288 -11.97 13.35 5.53
C ARG A 288 -13.34 12.83 5.16
N ASP A 289 -13.63 12.71 3.87
CA ASP A 289 -14.94 12.28 3.38
C ASP A 289 -15.14 10.80 3.67
N VAL A 290 -14.10 9.99 3.48
CA VAL A 290 -14.10 8.58 3.85
C VAL A 290 -14.34 8.39 5.35
N ALA A 291 -13.76 9.24 6.20
CA ALA A 291 -13.98 9.22 7.65
C ALA A 291 -15.46 9.48 8.04
N LEU A 292 -16.13 10.40 7.35
CA LEU A 292 -17.55 10.68 7.59
C LEU A 292 -18.45 9.48 7.29
N VAL A 293 -18.14 8.75 6.20
CA VAL A 293 -18.86 7.53 5.84
C VAL A 293 -18.67 6.45 6.91
N HIS A 294 -17.41 6.26 7.35
CA HIS A 294 -17.11 5.29 8.41
C HIS A 294 -17.75 5.66 9.75
N ALA A 295 -17.77 6.95 10.12
CA ALA A 295 -18.46 7.43 11.31
C ALA A 295 -19.97 7.09 11.27
N ALA A 296 -20.63 7.33 10.14
CA ALA A 296 -22.05 7.03 9.97
C ALA A 296 -22.36 5.54 10.13
N ILE A 297 -21.52 4.66 9.55
CA ILE A 297 -21.67 3.21 9.68
C ILE A 297 -21.43 2.78 11.14
N ALA A 298 -20.38 3.30 11.78
CA ALA A 298 -20.04 2.96 13.17
C ALA A 298 -21.17 3.38 14.15
N LEU A 299 -21.76 4.56 13.96
CA LEU A 299 -22.90 5.03 14.74
C LEU A 299 -24.14 4.14 14.55
N GLN A 300 -24.40 3.68 13.32
CA GLN A 300 -25.51 2.78 13.03
C GLN A 300 -25.32 1.40 13.69
N VAL A 301 -24.08 0.87 13.71
CA VAL A 301 -23.75 -0.37 14.44
C VAL A 301 -23.93 -0.16 15.94
N GLY A 302 -23.43 0.94 16.49
CA GLY A 302 -23.55 1.28 17.92
C GLY A 302 -25.00 1.45 18.38
N ALA A 303 -25.88 1.95 17.50
CA ALA A 303 -27.32 2.06 17.75
C ALA A 303 -28.08 0.71 17.62
N GLY A 304 -27.41 -0.39 17.23
CA GLY A 304 -28.08 -1.67 16.97
C GLY A 304 -29.02 -1.67 15.76
N GLN A 305 -28.72 -0.82 14.77
CA GLN A 305 -29.55 -0.64 13.57
C GLN A 305 -28.88 -1.17 12.30
N PHE A 306 -27.63 -1.63 12.38
CA PHE A 306 -26.90 -2.15 11.23
C PHE A 306 -27.32 -3.59 10.93
N ARG A 307 -27.79 -3.84 9.71
CA ARG A 307 -28.32 -5.15 9.29
C ARG A 307 -27.42 -5.82 8.26
N VAL A 308 -27.21 -7.13 8.44
CA VAL A 308 -26.60 -8.01 7.44
C VAL A 308 -27.59 -9.14 7.16
N GLY A 309 -28.18 -9.16 6.00
CA GLY A 309 -29.30 -10.04 5.69
C GLY A 309 -30.48 -9.79 6.65
N ALA A 310 -30.97 -10.84 7.31
CA ALA A 310 -32.04 -10.75 8.31
C ALA A 310 -31.51 -10.46 9.73
N GLY A 311 -30.20 -10.51 9.97
CA GLY A 311 -29.58 -10.30 11.26
C GLY A 311 -29.25 -8.83 11.55
N ILE A 312 -29.16 -8.50 12.85
CA ILE A 312 -28.64 -7.22 13.34
C ILE A 312 -27.26 -7.47 13.92
N VAL A 313 -26.30 -6.63 13.52
CA VAL A 313 -24.97 -6.63 14.15
C VAL A 313 -25.03 -5.74 15.38
N ALA A 314 -24.65 -6.30 16.53
CA ALA A 314 -24.60 -5.58 17.81
C ALA A 314 -23.15 -5.56 18.35
N PRO A 315 -22.77 -4.51 19.10
CA PRO A 315 -21.48 -4.46 19.78
C PRO A 315 -21.26 -5.61 20.79
N PRO A 316 -20.01 -6.09 21.01
CA PRO A 316 -18.80 -5.52 20.45
C PRO A 316 -18.60 -5.91 18.98
N ALA A 317 -18.32 -4.92 18.14
CA ALA A 317 -18.09 -5.11 16.72
C ALA A 317 -16.90 -4.25 16.26
N VAL A 318 -16.27 -4.59 15.14
CA VAL A 318 -15.21 -3.80 14.54
C VAL A 318 -15.43 -3.66 13.04
N LEU A 319 -15.40 -2.42 12.53
CA LEU A 319 -15.33 -2.16 11.10
C LEU A 319 -13.85 -2.26 10.70
N LEU A 320 -13.56 -3.08 9.69
CA LEU A 320 -12.24 -3.23 9.11
C LEU A 320 -12.25 -2.73 7.67
N SER A 321 -11.29 -1.92 7.29
CA SER A 321 -11.13 -1.46 5.92
C SER A 321 -9.67 -1.16 5.58
N GLY A 322 -9.36 -1.29 4.30
CA GLY A 322 -8.09 -0.93 3.69
C GLY A 322 -8.28 0.04 2.52
N GLY A 323 -7.30 0.10 1.65
CA GLY A 323 -7.25 0.98 0.50
C GLY A 323 -6.26 2.12 0.67
N GLU A 324 -6.33 3.14 -0.18
CA GLU A 324 -5.39 4.25 -0.18
C GLU A 324 -6.13 5.58 -0.33
N THR A 325 -6.31 6.31 0.78
CA THR A 325 -6.93 7.63 0.75
C THR A 325 -5.93 8.73 0.41
N THR A 326 -6.42 9.88 0.02
CA THR A 326 -5.65 11.07 -0.31
C THR A 326 -5.94 12.21 0.66
N VAL A 327 -5.05 13.19 0.73
CA VAL A 327 -5.24 14.42 1.52
C VAL A 327 -5.02 15.63 0.63
N THR A 328 -6.03 16.47 0.52
CA THR A 328 -5.88 17.81 -0.05
C THR A 328 -5.23 18.71 1.00
N VAL A 329 -3.95 18.99 0.84
CA VAL A 329 -3.20 19.86 1.76
C VAL A 329 -3.66 21.30 1.62
N ARG A 330 -4.19 21.88 2.69
CA ARG A 330 -4.71 23.26 2.75
C ARG A 330 -3.97 24.13 3.75
N GLY A 331 -3.38 23.53 4.76
CA GLY A 331 -2.63 24.18 5.82
C GLY A 331 -1.15 23.83 5.80
N SER A 332 -0.45 24.20 6.88
CA SER A 332 0.98 23.93 7.07
C SER A 332 1.26 22.90 8.16
N GLY A 333 0.23 22.20 8.63
CA GLY A 333 0.36 21.17 9.66
C GLY A 333 1.10 19.93 9.18
N ARG A 334 1.29 18.97 10.09
CA ARG A 334 1.99 17.72 9.85
C ARG A 334 1.03 16.54 9.99
N GLY A 335 1.25 15.50 9.19
CA GLY A 335 0.47 14.27 9.24
C GLY A 335 0.36 13.65 7.85
N GLY A 336 -0.19 12.46 7.82
CA GLY A 336 -0.53 11.74 6.60
C GLY A 336 -2.03 11.46 6.52
N ARG A 337 -2.41 10.59 5.60
CA ARG A 337 -3.80 10.26 5.32
C ARG A 337 -4.50 9.52 6.46
N ASN A 338 -3.77 8.71 7.23
CA ASN A 338 -4.33 7.98 8.36
C ASN A 338 -4.61 8.88 9.57
N SER A 339 -3.68 9.79 9.90
CA SER A 339 -3.89 10.81 10.92
C SER A 339 -5.03 11.75 10.55
N GLU A 340 -5.13 12.16 9.27
CA GLU A 340 -6.21 13.01 8.76
C GLU A 340 -7.58 12.31 8.84
N PHE A 341 -7.65 11.03 8.44
CA PHE A 341 -8.85 10.21 8.57
C PHE A 341 -9.33 10.15 10.01
N LEU A 342 -8.43 9.83 10.96
CA LEU A 342 -8.78 9.71 12.37
C LEU A 342 -9.21 11.04 12.98
N LEU A 343 -8.56 12.13 12.62
CA LEU A 343 -8.92 13.47 13.08
C LEU A 343 -10.33 13.84 12.62
N ALA A 344 -10.66 13.57 11.36
CA ALA A 344 -11.99 13.80 10.80
C ALA A 344 -13.05 12.87 11.43
N LEU A 345 -12.70 11.59 11.66
CA LEU A 345 -13.57 10.63 12.35
C LEU A 345 -13.91 11.12 13.77
N ALA A 346 -12.89 11.53 14.55
CA ALA A 346 -13.10 12.05 15.89
C ALA A 346 -14.00 13.29 15.89
N ALA A 347 -13.75 14.24 14.97
CA ALA A 347 -14.59 15.43 14.81
C ALA A 347 -16.04 15.10 14.48
N ALA A 348 -16.30 14.11 13.63
CA ALA A 348 -17.62 13.66 13.27
C ALA A 348 -18.36 13.00 14.46
N LEU A 349 -17.68 12.13 15.19
CA LEU A 349 -18.22 11.45 16.36
C LEU A 349 -18.55 12.46 17.49
N GLY A 350 -17.70 13.46 17.70
CA GLY A 350 -17.89 14.51 18.72
C GLY A 350 -19.11 15.41 18.46
N LYS A 351 -19.60 15.49 17.22
CA LYS A 351 -20.79 16.26 16.83
C LYS A 351 -22.10 15.45 16.92
N THR A 352 -22.06 14.21 17.39
CA THR A 352 -23.25 13.34 17.48
C THR A 352 -24.18 13.81 18.58
N PRO A 353 -25.44 14.17 18.28
CA PRO A 353 -26.42 14.54 19.30
C PRO A 353 -26.67 13.41 20.32
N GLY A 354 -26.61 13.73 21.60
CA GLY A 354 -26.81 12.74 22.66
C GLY A 354 -25.57 11.92 23.02
N GLY A 355 -24.42 12.25 22.43
CA GLY A 355 -23.16 11.55 22.58
C GLY A 355 -22.99 10.39 21.60
N ALA A 356 -21.76 10.15 21.17
CA ALA A 356 -21.43 8.97 20.39
C ALA A 356 -21.46 7.71 21.28
N PRO A 357 -21.79 6.51 20.73
CA PRO A 357 -21.48 5.26 21.41
C PRO A 357 -19.98 5.16 21.72
N GLU A 358 -19.61 4.25 22.63
CA GLU A 358 -18.19 4.01 22.95
C GLU A 358 -17.46 3.47 21.71
N ILE A 359 -16.90 4.38 20.91
CA ILE A 359 -16.17 4.08 19.67
C ILE A 359 -14.70 4.44 19.85
N ALA A 360 -13.83 3.49 19.52
CA ALA A 360 -12.40 3.72 19.39
C ALA A 360 -11.95 3.33 17.98
N ALA A 361 -10.88 3.93 17.47
CA ALA A 361 -10.41 3.62 16.13
C ALA A 361 -8.89 3.67 16.04
N LEU A 362 -8.33 2.81 15.18
CA LEU A 362 -6.95 2.86 14.73
C LEU A 362 -6.94 2.99 13.21
N ALA A 363 -6.10 3.86 12.69
CA ALA A 363 -5.74 3.87 11.28
C ALA A 363 -4.23 4.02 11.14
N CYS A 364 -3.62 3.14 10.35
CA CYS A 364 -2.18 3.09 10.15
C CYS A 364 -1.85 2.72 8.71
N ASP A 365 -0.76 3.29 8.18
CA ASP A 365 -0.10 2.73 7.00
C ASP A 365 0.66 1.45 7.41
N THR A 366 0.50 0.39 6.64
CA THR A 366 1.15 -0.89 6.92
C THR A 366 2.65 -0.86 6.68
N ASP A 367 3.19 0.13 5.96
CA ASP A 367 4.64 0.32 5.80
C ASP A 367 5.30 0.99 7.03
N GLY A 368 4.49 1.50 7.97
CA GLY A 368 4.93 2.10 9.21
C GLY A 368 5.13 3.62 9.16
N ILE A 369 4.77 4.27 8.04
CA ILE A 369 5.01 5.70 7.81
C ILE A 369 3.74 6.39 7.27
N ASP A 370 3.09 7.19 8.12
CA ASP A 370 1.94 8.00 7.69
C ASP A 370 2.39 9.33 7.09
N GLY A 371 2.42 9.40 5.76
CA GLY A 371 2.93 10.56 5.02
C GLY A 371 4.45 10.68 5.09
N THR A 372 4.97 11.67 5.84
CA THR A 372 6.41 11.94 5.97
C THR A 372 6.90 11.92 7.41
N GLN A 373 6.05 11.55 8.34
CA GLN A 373 6.34 11.55 9.78
C GLN A 373 6.83 10.17 10.24
N ASP A 374 7.20 10.05 11.51
CA ASP A 374 7.76 8.83 12.12
C ASP A 374 6.71 7.87 12.68
N ASN A 375 5.42 8.22 12.57
CA ASN A 375 4.30 7.39 12.99
C ASN A 375 3.72 6.59 11.82
N ALA A 376 3.23 5.39 12.10
CA ALA A 376 2.40 4.62 11.18
C ALA A 376 0.97 5.19 11.06
N GLY A 377 0.51 5.84 12.12
CA GLY A 377 -0.83 6.39 12.26
C GLY A 377 -1.12 6.79 13.69
N ALA A 378 -2.37 6.63 14.14
CA ALA A 378 -2.79 7.02 15.49
C ALA A 378 -3.97 6.17 16.00
N ILE A 379 -4.41 6.46 17.24
CA ILE A 379 -5.61 5.88 17.84
C ILE A 379 -6.52 7.01 18.32
N VAL A 380 -7.81 6.87 18.02
CA VAL A 380 -8.92 7.64 18.62
C VAL A 380 -9.54 6.81 19.73
N TYR A 381 -9.76 7.41 20.89
CA TYR A 381 -10.47 6.84 22.03
C TYR A 381 -11.82 7.55 22.23
N PRO A 382 -12.76 6.95 22.97
CA PRO A 382 -14.06 7.60 23.25
C PRO A 382 -13.91 8.98 23.92
N ASP A 383 -12.84 9.18 24.69
CA ASP A 383 -12.54 10.42 25.42
C ASP A 383 -11.58 11.39 24.69
N THR A 384 -11.18 11.08 23.44
CA THR A 384 -10.19 11.88 22.69
C THR A 384 -10.57 13.35 22.60
N ILE A 385 -11.84 13.67 22.33
CA ILE A 385 -12.31 15.06 22.22
C ILE A 385 -12.25 15.78 23.57
N GLU A 386 -12.64 15.10 24.63
CA GLU A 386 -12.62 15.67 26.00
C GLU A 386 -11.19 15.94 26.45
N ARG A 387 -10.25 15.01 26.18
CA ARG A 387 -8.82 15.20 26.48
C ARG A 387 -8.21 16.34 25.66
N ALA A 388 -8.58 16.48 24.39
CA ALA A 388 -8.14 17.60 23.56
C ALA A 388 -8.65 18.94 24.09
N ALA A 389 -9.94 19.03 24.41
CA ALA A 389 -10.55 20.22 24.98
C ALA A 389 -9.92 20.61 26.32
N ALA A 390 -9.62 19.64 27.20
CA ALA A 390 -8.95 19.87 28.47
C ALA A 390 -7.53 20.45 28.31
N GLN A 391 -6.88 20.20 27.16
CA GLN A 391 -5.58 20.77 26.80
C GLN A 391 -5.69 22.06 25.96
N GLY A 392 -6.89 22.56 25.72
CA GLY A 392 -7.14 23.75 24.90
C GLY A 392 -6.89 23.52 23.40
N ILE A 393 -6.95 22.28 22.93
CA ILE A 393 -6.69 21.91 21.52
C ILE A 393 -8.04 21.87 20.77
N ALA A 394 -8.20 22.78 19.81
CA ALA A 394 -9.40 22.84 18.96
C ALA A 394 -9.24 21.87 17.76
N ILE A 395 -10.08 20.84 17.72
CA ILE A 395 -10.00 19.79 16.67
C ILE A 395 -10.26 20.36 15.27
N ASP A 396 -11.22 21.29 15.13
CA ASP A 396 -11.58 21.89 13.84
C ASP A 396 -10.43 22.76 13.29
N GLU A 397 -9.65 23.43 14.16
CA GLU A 397 -8.43 24.16 13.75
C GLU A 397 -7.34 23.22 13.26
N LYS A 398 -7.09 22.13 13.99
CA LYS A 398 -6.11 21.12 13.61
C LYS A 398 -6.49 20.47 12.26
N LEU A 399 -7.76 20.17 12.06
CA LEU A 399 -8.26 19.66 10.80
C LEU A 399 -8.10 20.68 9.65
N ALA A 400 -8.39 21.98 9.88
CA ALA A 400 -8.21 23.02 8.86
C ALA A 400 -6.73 23.19 8.45
N GLN A 401 -5.79 22.89 9.35
CA GLN A 401 -4.35 22.97 9.10
C GLN A 401 -3.74 21.67 8.57
N ASN A 402 -4.48 20.56 8.41
CA ASN A 402 -3.96 19.22 8.14
C ASN A 402 -2.91 18.78 9.20
N ASP A 403 -3.13 19.11 10.49
CA ASP A 403 -2.19 18.83 11.58
C ASP A 403 -2.64 17.63 12.45
N GLY A 404 -2.92 16.51 11.79
CA GLY A 404 -3.29 15.26 12.46
C GLY A 404 -2.15 14.73 13.34
N TYR A 405 -0.91 14.80 12.86
CA TYR A 405 0.26 14.41 13.66
C TYR A 405 0.37 15.24 14.94
N GLY A 406 0.32 16.56 14.82
CA GLY A 406 0.42 17.45 15.99
C GLY A 406 -0.71 17.24 16.99
N PHE A 407 -1.92 16.95 16.53
CA PHE A 407 -3.06 16.62 17.39
C PHE A 407 -2.82 15.35 18.20
N PHE A 408 -2.51 14.23 17.55
CA PHE A 408 -2.33 12.94 18.23
C PHE A 408 -1.02 12.88 19.04
N ALA A 409 0.02 13.60 18.64
CA ALA A 409 1.25 13.71 19.41
C ALA A 409 1.01 14.39 20.75
N ALA A 410 0.24 15.49 20.78
CA ALA A 410 -0.11 16.20 22.02
C ALA A 410 -0.89 15.31 23.00
N LEU A 411 -1.72 14.39 22.49
CA LEU A 411 -2.49 13.46 23.32
C LEU A 411 -1.74 12.17 23.69
N GLY A 412 -0.55 11.92 23.10
CA GLY A 412 0.18 10.67 23.29
C GLY A 412 -0.43 9.45 22.59
N ASP A 413 -1.23 9.70 21.55
CA ASP A 413 -2.03 8.68 20.85
C ASP A 413 -1.45 8.23 19.53
N LEU A 414 -0.25 8.67 19.16
CA LEU A 414 0.44 8.18 17.96
C LEU A 414 0.75 6.68 18.06
N VAL A 415 0.74 6.03 16.91
CA VAL A 415 1.22 4.67 16.71
C VAL A 415 2.54 4.75 15.96
N VAL A 416 3.63 4.45 16.65
CA VAL A 416 4.99 4.45 16.09
C VAL A 416 5.47 3.01 16.05
N THR A 417 5.84 2.51 14.86
CA THR A 417 6.34 1.15 14.63
C THR A 417 7.76 1.14 14.10
N GLY A 418 8.22 2.26 13.54
CA GLY A 418 9.31 2.27 12.58
C GLY A 418 8.89 1.57 11.27
N PRO A 419 9.79 1.44 10.29
CA PRO A 419 9.52 0.70 9.05
C PRO A 419 9.15 -0.75 9.34
N THR A 420 7.99 -1.19 8.86
CA THR A 420 7.48 -2.56 9.05
C THR A 420 8.06 -3.55 8.05
N LEU A 421 8.73 -3.05 7.01
CA LEU A 421 9.33 -3.82 5.91
C LEU A 421 8.31 -4.63 5.08
N THR A 422 7.02 -4.27 5.19
CA THR A 422 5.94 -4.73 4.31
C THR A 422 5.16 -3.52 3.78
N ASN A 423 4.24 -3.72 2.83
CA ASN A 423 3.33 -2.66 2.39
C ASN A 423 2.10 -3.27 1.70
N VAL A 424 0.97 -3.21 2.37
CA VAL A 424 -0.36 -3.57 1.86
C VAL A 424 -1.36 -2.42 2.09
N ASN A 425 -0.89 -1.19 1.94
CA ASN A 425 -1.64 0.08 2.11
C ASN A 425 -2.15 0.36 3.53
N ASP A 426 -3.19 1.21 3.62
CA ASP A 426 -3.80 1.59 4.89
C ASP A 426 -4.55 0.43 5.52
N PHE A 427 -4.47 0.36 6.83
CA PHE A 427 -5.29 -0.48 7.68
C PHE A 427 -6.10 0.40 8.63
N ARG A 428 -7.43 0.20 8.65
CA ARG A 428 -8.36 0.92 9.53
C ARG A 428 -9.20 -0.08 10.32
N ALA A 429 -9.24 0.10 11.63
CA ALA A 429 -10.08 -0.67 12.53
C ALA A 429 -10.88 0.30 13.43
N ILE A 430 -12.22 0.26 13.34
CA ILE A 430 -13.11 1.07 14.17
C ILE A 430 -13.86 0.11 15.09
N LEU A 431 -13.49 0.13 16.35
CA LEU A 431 -14.05 -0.72 17.42
C LEU A 431 -15.25 -0.04 18.05
N ILE A 432 -16.39 -0.70 17.98
CA ILE A 432 -17.66 -0.25 18.58
C ILE A 432 -17.91 -1.13 19.81
N LEU A 433 -17.85 -0.51 20.99
CA LEU A 433 -18.03 -1.17 22.27
C LEU A 433 -19.49 -1.12 22.72
N PRO A 434 -19.95 -2.07 23.53
CA PRO A 434 -21.28 -2.01 24.15
C PRO A 434 -21.39 -0.74 25.02
N GLN A 435 -22.52 -0.04 24.99
CA GLN A 435 -22.73 1.09 25.90
C GLN A 435 -22.66 0.62 27.35
N SER A 436 -22.00 1.40 28.21
CA SER A 436 -22.05 1.20 29.64
C SER A 436 -23.50 1.36 30.08
N ARG A 437 -24.15 0.31 30.60
CA ARG A 437 -25.44 0.47 31.26
C ARG A 437 -25.23 1.39 32.44
N ALA A 438 -25.76 2.61 32.35
CA ALA A 438 -25.89 3.44 33.57
C ALA A 438 -26.53 2.58 34.66
N PRO A 439 -26.03 2.63 35.91
CA PRO A 439 -26.69 1.90 37.00
C PRO A 439 -28.14 2.40 37.04
N LYS A 440 -29.10 1.45 36.92
CA LYS A 440 -30.50 1.77 37.10
C LYS A 440 -30.59 2.46 38.47
N SER A 441 -31.01 3.72 38.50
CA SER A 441 -31.36 4.37 39.76
C SER A 441 -32.36 3.46 40.43
N ARG A 442 -31.98 2.95 41.61
CA ARG A 442 -32.91 2.31 42.53
C ARG A 442 -33.73 3.44 43.14
N ASP A 443 -34.70 3.91 42.42
CA ASP A 443 -35.78 4.66 43.03
C ASP A 443 -36.89 3.67 43.36
N GLY A 444 -37.11 3.56 44.66
CA GLY A 444 -37.98 2.70 45.40
C GLY A 444 -39.47 2.94 45.24
#